data_62a21948e881deb11140a1a3ecb106d8
#
_entry.id   62a21948e881deb11140a1a3ecb106d8
#
_cell.length_a   1.000
_cell.length_b   1.000
_cell.length_c   1.000
_cell.angle_alpha   90.00
_cell.angle_beta   90.00
_cell.angle_gamma   90.00
#
_symmetry.space_group_name_H-M   'P 1'
#
loop_
_entity.id
_entity.type
_entity.pdbx_description
1 polymer ?
#
loop_
_entity_poly.entity_id
_entity_poly.type
_entity_poly.pdbx_seq_one_letter_code
_entity_poly.pdbx_strand_id
1 'polypeptide(L)'
;KQLPEEYTRGISRVYDTQENIGIDSDLTIFPVESKDDFPDGLTTIAPIYGGGMRLGSFIIWRNDHDFVDEDLILVEIASTVVGLQLLNLQTENLEETIRKQTAINMAINTLSYSEIKAVSAILNELDGLEGRLTASVIADRIGITRSVIVNALRKLESAGIIESRSL
;
A
#
# COMPACT_ATOMS: atom_id res chain seq x y z
N LYS A 1 2.62 13.85 -7.98
CA LYS A 1 3.67 14.53 -7.18
C LYS A 1 3.27 14.38 -5.71
N GLN A 2 4.20 13.98 -4.85
CA GLN A 2 3.99 14.02 -3.39
C GLN A 2 4.15 15.46 -2.92
N LEU A 3 3.32 15.86 -1.94
CA LEU A 3 3.50 17.11 -1.23
C LEU A 3 4.84 17.10 -0.48
N PRO A 4 5.56 18.23 -0.38
CA PRO A 4 6.78 18.33 0.43
C PRO A 4 6.53 17.91 1.89
N GLU A 5 7.55 17.35 2.56
CA GLU A 5 7.41 16.83 3.93
C GLU A 5 7.01 17.90 4.95
N GLU A 6 7.43 19.14 4.76
CA GLU A 6 7.08 20.27 5.62
C GLU A 6 5.56 20.50 5.68
N TYR A 7 4.88 20.42 4.52
CA TYR A 7 3.41 20.56 4.44
C TYR A 7 2.71 19.33 5.06
N THR A 8 3.17 18.13 4.75
CA THR A 8 2.55 16.91 5.27
C THR A 8 2.66 16.80 6.79
N ARG A 9 3.75 17.33 7.38
CA ARG A 9 3.96 17.30 8.84
C ARG A 9 2.97 18.20 9.59
N GLY A 10 2.69 19.39 9.08
CA GLY A 10 1.70 20.31 9.64
C GLY A 10 0.30 19.73 9.54
N ILE A 11 -0.09 19.35 8.33
CA ILE A 11 -1.42 18.80 8.01
C ILE A 11 -1.74 17.53 8.81
N SER A 12 -0.75 16.66 9.03
CA SER A 12 -0.95 15.42 9.78
C SER A 12 -1.30 15.62 11.26
N ARG A 13 -1.08 16.81 11.80
CA ARG A 13 -1.40 17.17 13.20
C ARG A 13 -2.76 17.86 13.36
N VAL A 14 -3.49 18.07 12.27
CA VAL A 14 -4.85 18.61 12.31
C VAL A 14 -5.80 17.50 12.70
N TYR A 15 -6.45 17.63 13.85
CA TYR A 15 -7.39 16.63 14.40
C TYR A 15 -8.85 17.04 14.21
N ASP A 16 -9.14 18.34 14.06
CA ASP A 16 -10.45 18.88 13.80
C ASP A 16 -10.41 19.72 12.51
N THR A 17 -11.54 19.92 11.86
CA THR A 17 -11.62 20.73 10.64
C THR A 17 -11.08 22.14 10.91
N GLN A 18 -10.12 22.56 10.09
CA GLN A 18 -9.55 23.90 10.07
C GLN A 18 -10.01 24.58 8.79
N GLU A 19 -10.77 25.63 8.96
CA GLU A 19 -11.39 26.37 7.87
C GLU A 19 -10.70 27.71 7.58
N ASN A 20 -10.84 28.22 6.37
CA ASN A 20 -10.42 29.55 5.97
C ASN A 20 -8.99 29.90 6.38
N ILE A 21 -8.09 28.93 6.25
CA ILE A 21 -6.67 29.07 6.54
C ILE A 21 -6.07 29.97 5.46
N GLY A 22 -5.64 31.17 5.86
CA GLY A 22 -5.03 32.15 4.95
C GLY A 22 -3.65 31.72 4.45
N ILE A 23 -3.21 32.39 3.39
CA ILE A 23 -1.95 32.09 2.69
C ILE A 23 -0.69 32.25 3.55
N ASP A 24 -0.76 33.00 4.65
CA ASP A 24 0.36 33.22 5.57
C ASP A 24 0.51 32.15 6.65
N SER A 25 -0.41 31.19 6.69
CA SER A 25 -0.39 30.10 7.65
C SER A 25 0.57 28.98 7.22
N ASP A 26 1.23 28.34 8.18
CA ASP A 26 2.02 27.12 7.96
C ASP A 26 1.19 25.91 7.49
N LEU A 27 -0.14 26.00 7.58
CA LEU A 27 -1.08 24.96 7.14
C LEU A 27 -1.65 25.23 5.74
N THR A 28 -1.33 26.35 5.11
CA THR A 28 -1.76 26.61 3.73
C THR A 28 -1.13 25.63 2.75
N ILE A 29 -1.86 25.31 1.66
CA ILE A 29 -1.29 24.54 0.55
C ILE A 29 -0.66 25.44 -0.52
N PHE A 30 -0.81 26.75 -0.41
CA PHE A 30 -0.22 27.69 -1.34
C PHE A 30 1.28 27.84 -1.07
N PRO A 31 2.15 27.65 -2.08
CA PRO A 31 3.57 27.91 -1.94
C PRO A 31 3.84 29.36 -1.61
N VAL A 32 4.90 29.63 -0.84
CA VAL A 32 5.28 31.00 -0.45
C VAL A 32 5.48 31.90 -1.65
N GLU A 33 6.00 31.34 -2.76
CA GLU A 33 6.23 32.06 -4.01
C GLU A 33 4.94 32.45 -4.75
N SER A 34 3.81 31.84 -4.39
CA SER A 34 2.51 32.08 -5.02
C SER A 34 1.65 33.15 -4.31
N LYS A 35 2.17 33.82 -3.27
CA LYS A 35 1.42 34.81 -2.51
C LYS A 35 0.92 35.99 -3.35
N ASP A 36 1.72 36.43 -4.30
CA ASP A 36 1.36 37.53 -5.20
C ASP A 36 0.31 37.13 -6.24
N ASP A 37 0.28 35.82 -6.60
CA ASP A 37 -0.67 35.30 -7.57
C ASP A 37 -2.04 34.96 -6.92
N PHE A 38 -2.04 34.59 -5.63
CA PHE A 38 -3.21 34.19 -4.86
C PHE A 38 -3.30 34.89 -3.50
N PRO A 39 -3.43 36.23 -3.47
CA PRO A 39 -3.39 36.99 -2.22
C PRO A 39 -4.53 36.66 -1.25
N ASP A 40 -5.69 36.25 -1.78
CA ASP A 40 -6.88 35.84 -1.02
C ASP A 40 -7.03 34.31 -0.93
N GLY A 41 -5.95 33.57 -1.18
CA GLY A 41 -5.96 32.12 -1.17
C GLY A 41 -6.31 31.53 0.20
N LEU A 42 -7.40 30.77 0.26
CA LEU A 42 -7.89 30.12 1.46
C LEU A 42 -7.80 28.60 1.33
N THR A 43 -7.37 27.96 2.40
CA THR A 43 -7.28 26.49 2.52
C THR A 43 -8.22 26.04 3.63
N THR A 44 -8.94 24.95 3.41
CA THR A 44 -9.69 24.23 4.44
C THR A 44 -9.20 22.80 4.50
N ILE A 45 -8.93 22.30 5.70
CA ILE A 45 -8.40 20.97 5.96
C ILE A 45 -9.38 20.24 6.87
N ALA A 46 -9.92 19.13 6.40
CA ALA A 46 -10.71 18.21 7.22
C ALA A 46 -9.96 16.89 7.41
N PRO A 47 -9.78 16.41 8.64
CA PRO A 47 -9.19 15.11 8.88
C PRO A 47 -10.13 14.00 8.42
N ILE A 48 -9.56 12.95 7.83
CA ILE A 48 -10.30 11.76 7.40
C ILE A 48 -10.13 10.70 8.46
N TYR A 49 -11.24 10.23 9.02
CA TYR A 49 -11.27 9.15 10.01
C TYR A 49 -11.96 7.91 9.46
N GLY A 50 -11.48 6.73 9.86
CA GLY A 50 -12.11 5.45 9.59
C GLY A 50 -11.75 4.44 10.68
N GLY A 51 -12.74 3.73 11.21
CA GLY A 51 -12.51 2.76 12.29
C GLY A 51 -11.89 3.33 13.56
N GLY A 52 -12.11 4.61 13.85
CA GLY A 52 -11.51 5.32 14.99
C GLY A 52 -10.06 5.75 14.80
N MET A 53 -9.49 5.52 13.62
CA MET A 53 -8.13 5.94 13.27
C MET A 53 -8.15 7.09 12.27
N ARG A 54 -7.15 7.98 12.37
CA ARG A 54 -6.94 9.01 11.37
C ARG A 54 -6.25 8.40 10.14
N LEU A 55 -6.93 8.44 8.99
CA LEU A 55 -6.47 7.83 7.74
C LEU A 55 -5.80 8.83 6.80
N GLY A 56 -6.12 10.13 6.95
CA GLY A 56 -5.60 11.14 6.04
C GLY A 56 -6.16 12.53 6.30
N SER A 57 -6.07 13.38 5.30
CA SER A 57 -6.65 14.72 5.29
C SER A 57 -7.33 14.98 3.96
N PHE A 58 -8.52 15.56 4.00
CA PHE A 58 -9.21 16.12 2.86
C PHE A 58 -8.90 17.61 2.82
N ILE A 59 -8.35 18.10 1.72
CA ILE A 59 -7.90 19.47 1.59
C ILE A 59 -8.59 20.10 0.39
N ILE A 60 -9.23 21.22 0.61
CA ILE A 60 -9.81 22.06 -0.44
C ILE A 60 -9.25 23.47 -0.36
N TRP A 61 -9.31 24.19 -1.46
CA TRP A 61 -8.84 25.56 -1.53
C TRP A 61 -9.68 26.38 -2.52
N ARG A 62 -9.70 27.69 -2.32
CA ARG A 62 -10.28 28.68 -3.23
C ARG A 62 -9.57 30.01 -3.08
N ASN A 63 -9.83 30.93 -4.00
CA ASN A 63 -9.15 32.24 -4.06
C ASN A 63 -10.12 33.39 -4.28
N ASP A 64 -11.38 33.24 -3.87
CA ASP A 64 -12.41 34.25 -4.20
C ASP A 64 -13.31 34.66 -3.02
N HIS A 65 -13.59 33.76 -2.09
CA HIS A 65 -14.44 34.02 -0.93
C HIS A 65 -14.23 32.96 0.16
N ASP A 66 -14.69 33.26 1.38
CA ASP A 66 -14.59 32.35 2.52
C ASP A 66 -15.44 31.08 2.30
N PHE A 67 -14.98 29.97 2.86
CA PHE A 67 -15.80 28.77 3.04
C PHE A 67 -16.86 29.07 4.09
N VAL A 68 -18.10 28.78 3.77
CA VAL A 68 -19.26 28.95 4.64
C VAL A 68 -19.73 27.61 5.23
N ASP A 69 -20.64 27.66 6.19
CA ASP A 69 -21.13 26.46 6.90
C ASP A 69 -21.61 25.36 5.95
N GLU A 70 -22.27 25.72 4.85
CA GLU A 70 -22.75 24.77 3.84
C GLU A 70 -21.59 24.05 3.13
N ASP A 71 -20.50 24.77 2.83
CA ASP A 71 -19.29 24.18 2.26
C ASP A 71 -18.65 23.19 3.25
N LEU A 72 -18.59 23.56 4.55
CA LEU A 72 -17.98 22.75 5.59
C LEU A 72 -18.76 21.47 5.82
N ILE A 73 -20.10 21.51 5.78
CA ILE A 73 -20.95 20.31 5.84
C ILE A 73 -20.61 19.36 4.69
N LEU A 74 -20.44 19.89 3.47
CA LEU A 74 -20.07 19.08 2.31
C LEU A 74 -18.68 18.46 2.46
N VAL A 75 -17.72 19.22 2.99
CA VAL A 75 -16.36 18.74 3.26
C VAL A 75 -16.36 17.62 4.30
N GLU A 76 -17.12 17.74 5.36
CA GLU A 76 -17.25 16.71 6.41
C GLU A 76 -17.93 15.44 5.88
N ILE A 77 -18.97 15.59 5.07
CA ILE A 77 -19.60 14.45 4.39
C ILE A 77 -18.60 13.78 3.46
N ALA A 78 -17.88 14.55 2.62
CA ALA A 78 -16.90 14.03 1.69
C ALA A 78 -15.77 13.30 2.43
N SER A 79 -15.22 13.89 3.50
CA SER A 79 -14.14 13.27 4.30
C SER A 79 -14.61 11.97 4.96
N THR A 80 -15.87 11.92 5.41
CA THR A 80 -16.48 10.69 5.97
C THR A 80 -16.62 9.59 4.91
N VAL A 81 -17.13 9.93 3.72
CA VAL A 81 -17.28 8.97 2.61
C VAL A 81 -15.92 8.43 2.18
N VAL A 82 -14.92 9.31 2.03
CA VAL A 82 -13.55 8.91 1.69
C VAL A 82 -12.96 8.02 2.80
N GLY A 83 -13.21 8.35 4.06
CA GLY A 83 -12.76 7.54 5.20
C GLY A 83 -13.32 6.12 5.18
N LEU A 84 -14.60 5.97 4.89
CA LEU A 84 -15.24 4.65 4.72
C LEU A 84 -14.64 3.88 3.54
N GLN A 85 -14.41 4.55 2.41
CA GLN A 85 -13.82 3.91 1.24
C GLN A 85 -12.38 3.46 1.48
N LEU A 86 -11.56 4.30 2.15
CA LEU A 86 -10.20 3.93 2.53
C LEU A 86 -10.17 2.74 3.48
N LEU A 87 -11.09 2.69 4.44
CA LEU A 87 -11.21 1.56 5.36
C LEU A 87 -11.58 0.27 4.62
N ASN A 88 -12.51 0.33 3.67
CA ASN A 88 -12.87 -0.83 2.84
C ASN A 88 -11.67 -1.34 2.03
N LEU A 89 -10.94 -0.44 1.37
CA LEU A 89 -9.73 -0.81 0.62
C LEU A 89 -8.64 -1.44 1.51
N GLN A 90 -8.45 -0.95 2.73
CA GLN A 90 -7.52 -1.54 3.68
C GLN A 90 -7.96 -2.96 4.10
N THR A 91 -9.26 -3.15 4.33
CA THR A 91 -9.83 -4.46 4.68
C THR A 91 -9.66 -5.46 3.54
N GLU A 92 -9.98 -5.07 2.31
CA GLU A 92 -9.79 -5.91 1.11
C GLU A 92 -8.33 -6.32 0.92
N ASN A 93 -7.39 -5.38 1.05
CA ASN A 93 -5.95 -5.65 0.96
C ASN A 93 -5.47 -6.61 2.06
N LEU A 94 -5.99 -6.46 3.28
CA LEU A 94 -5.66 -7.35 4.40
C LEU A 94 -6.20 -8.77 4.15
N GLU A 95 -7.44 -8.89 3.70
CA GLU A 95 -8.05 -10.19 3.35
C GLU A 95 -7.27 -10.89 2.24
N GLU A 96 -6.87 -10.16 1.20
CA GLU A 96 -6.04 -10.71 0.12
C GLU A 96 -4.68 -11.20 0.64
N THR A 97 -4.04 -10.43 1.51
CA THR A 97 -2.77 -10.79 2.13
C THR A 97 -2.90 -12.06 3.00
N ILE A 98 -3.94 -12.13 3.83
CA ILE A 98 -4.24 -13.31 4.66
C ILE A 98 -4.50 -14.53 3.77
N ARG A 99 -5.27 -14.38 2.69
CA ARG A 99 -5.56 -15.47 1.74
C ARG A 99 -4.29 -16.00 1.09
N LYS A 100 -3.40 -15.10 0.61
CA LYS A 100 -2.11 -15.46 0.05
C LYS A 100 -1.23 -16.19 1.07
N GLN A 101 -1.12 -15.67 2.28
CA GLN A 101 -0.33 -16.29 3.34
C GLN A 101 -0.87 -17.68 3.75
N THR A 102 -2.19 -17.82 3.79
CA THR A 102 -2.83 -19.10 4.09
C THR A 102 -2.54 -20.13 2.99
N ALA A 103 -2.64 -19.75 1.72
CA ALA A 103 -2.30 -20.62 0.60
C ALA A 103 -0.83 -21.09 0.65
N ILE A 104 0.09 -20.16 0.92
CA ILE A 104 1.52 -20.47 1.08
C ILE A 104 1.72 -21.46 2.24
N ASN A 105 1.15 -21.22 3.40
CA ASN A 105 1.28 -22.09 4.56
C ASN A 105 0.71 -23.49 4.29
N MET A 106 -0.44 -23.58 3.63
CA MET A 106 -1.03 -24.86 3.24
C MET A 106 -0.11 -25.61 2.29
N ALA A 107 0.45 -24.96 1.28
CA ALA A 107 1.36 -25.59 0.33
C ALA A 107 2.64 -26.07 1.02
N ILE A 108 3.26 -25.26 1.87
CA ILE A 108 4.47 -25.64 2.62
C ILE A 108 4.20 -26.88 3.49
N ASN A 109 3.04 -26.96 4.14
CA ASN A 109 2.66 -28.10 4.97
C ASN A 109 2.49 -29.42 4.18
N THR A 110 2.33 -29.36 2.86
CA THR A 110 2.29 -30.55 2.00
C THR A 110 3.68 -31.03 1.56
N LEU A 111 4.71 -30.23 1.77
CA LEU A 111 6.07 -30.54 1.37
C LEU A 111 6.76 -31.45 2.39
N SER A 112 7.46 -32.46 1.90
CA SER A 112 8.40 -33.24 2.72
C SER A 112 9.64 -32.42 3.07
N TYR A 113 10.42 -32.83 4.04
CA TYR A 113 11.68 -32.20 4.42
C TYR A 113 12.64 -32.00 3.22
N SER A 114 12.75 -32.98 2.36
CA SER A 114 13.60 -32.90 1.17
C SER A 114 13.06 -31.90 0.13
N GLU A 115 11.73 -31.80 0.00
CA GLU A 115 11.10 -30.84 -0.88
C GLU A 115 11.24 -29.40 -0.33
N ILE A 116 11.15 -29.20 0.98
CA ILE A 116 11.42 -27.89 1.62
C ILE A 116 12.88 -27.47 1.35
N LYS A 117 13.83 -28.41 1.51
CA LYS A 117 15.25 -28.16 1.19
C LYS A 117 15.43 -27.77 -0.28
N ALA A 118 14.70 -28.43 -1.20
CA ALA A 118 14.71 -28.12 -2.61
C ALA A 118 14.18 -26.70 -2.88
N VAL A 119 13.04 -26.33 -2.30
CA VAL A 119 12.44 -24.99 -2.45
C VAL A 119 13.38 -23.92 -1.92
N SER A 120 13.97 -24.12 -0.74
CA SER A 120 14.93 -23.17 -0.18
C SER A 120 16.14 -22.97 -1.09
N ALA A 121 16.67 -24.03 -1.69
CA ALA A 121 17.78 -23.92 -2.63
C ALA A 121 17.40 -23.19 -3.92
N ILE A 122 16.19 -23.42 -4.43
CA ILE A 122 15.65 -22.72 -5.60
C ILE A 122 15.53 -21.23 -5.30
N LEU A 123 14.92 -20.84 -4.18
CA LEU A 123 14.73 -19.45 -3.80
C LEU A 123 16.06 -18.72 -3.59
N ASN A 124 17.08 -19.39 -3.05
CA ASN A 124 18.41 -18.79 -2.88
C ASN A 124 19.17 -18.62 -4.20
N GLU A 125 18.80 -19.37 -5.24
CA GLU A 125 19.42 -19.27 -6.57
C GLU A 125 18.74 -18.20 -7.45
N LEU A 126 17.48 -17.84 -7.13
CA LEU A 126 16.74 -16.80 -7.83
C LEU A 126 17.26 -15.43 -7.42
N ASP A 127 17.58 -14.60 -8.41
CA ASP A 127 17.88 -13.18 -8.23
C ASP A 127 16.59 -12.39 -8.47
N GLY A 128 15.76 -12.27 -7.43
CA GLY A 128 14.45 -11.65 -7.50
C GLY A 128 13.29 -12.63 -7.62
N LEU A 129 12.24 -12.24 -8.35
CA LEU A 129 11.00 -13.02 -8.46
C LEU A 129 10.98 -14.00 -9.64
N GLU A 130 11.92 -13.90 -10.57
CA GLU A 130 12.00 -14.70 -11.78
C GLU A 130 13.44 -15.17 -12.02
N GLY A 131 13.61 -16.34 -12.62
CA GLY A 131 14.93 -16.85 -12.97
C GLY A 131 14.88 -18.13 -13.77
N ARG A 132 16.00 -18.47 -14.43
CA ARG A 132 16.18 -19.75 -15.13
C ARG A 132 16.99 -20.69 -14.26
N LEU A 133 16.40 -21.83 -13.95
CA LEU A 133 17.00 -22.84 -13.08
C LEU A 133 17.04 -24.19 -13.78
N THR A 134 18.11 -24.93 -13.56
CA THR A 134 18.24 -26.31 -14.02
C THR A 134 18.10 -27.25 -12.85
N ALA A 135 16.98 -28.00 -12.79
CA ALA A 135 16.66 -28.87 -11.67
C ALA A 135 17.76 -29.93 -11.37
N SER A 136 18.46 -30.44 -12.38
CA SER A 136 19.58 -31.37 -12.17
C SER A 136 20.77 -30.70 -11.47
N VAL A 137 21.12 -29.48 -11.84
CA VAL A 137 22.25 -28.75 -11.22
C VAL A 137 21.98 -28.47 -9.75
N ILE A 138 20.75 -28.06 -9.43
CA ILE A 138 20.36 -27.81 -8.04
C ILE A 138 20.34 -29.12 -7.26
N ALA A 139 19.79 -30.20 -7.83
CA ALA A 139 19.72 -31.52 -7.20
C ALA A 139 21.11 -32.04 -6.81
N ASP A 140 22.06 -31.95 -7.74
CA ASP A 140 23.45 -32.40 -7.52
C ASP A 140 24.14 -31.58 -6.41
N ARG A 141 23.89 -30.25 -6.39
CA ARG A 141 24.49 -29.33 -5.40
C ARG A 141 24.03 -29.62 -3.96
N ILE A 142 22.75 -29.92 -3.77
CA ILE A 142 22.19 -30.10 -2.42
C ILE A 142 22.01 -31.57 -2.02
N GLY A 143 22.45 -32.50 -2.89
CA GLY A 143 22.45 -33.92 -2.60
C GLY A 143 21.06 -34.56 -2.53
N ILE A 144 20.15 -34.19 -3.45
CA ILE A 144 18.81 -34.76 -3.61
C ILE A 144 18.61 -35.22 -5.04
N THR A 145 17.50 -35.91 -5.31
CA THR A 145 17.17 -36.32 -6.67
C THR A 145 16.41 -35.21 -7.43
N ARG A 146 16.60 -35.15 -8.75
CA ARG A 146 15.85 -34.27 -9.63
C ARG A 146 14.33 -34.39 -9.44
N SER A 147 13.83 -35.60 -9.19
CA SER A 147 12.39 -35.85 -8.98
C SER A 147 11.84 -35.12 -7.76
N VAL A 148 12.61 -34.96 -6.69
CA VAL A 148 12.20 -34.21 -5.50
C VAL A 148 11.98 -32.74 -5.85
N ILE A 149 12.89 -32.14 -6.63
CA ILE A 149 12.75 -30.72 -7.09
C ILE A 149 11.51 -30.57 -7.95
N VAL A 150 11.32 -31.44 -8.95
CA VAL A 150 10.17 -31.42 -9.85
C VAL A 150 8.85 -31.57 -9.08
N ASN A 151 8.81 -32.45 -8.11
CA ASN A 151 7.61 -32.67 -7.28
C ASN A 151 7.33 -31.44 -6.39
N ALA A 152 8.36 -30.85 -5.79
CA ALA A 152 8.21 -29.62 -5.00
C ALA A 152 7.65 -28.48 -5.85
N LEU A 153 8.22 -28.23 -7.03
CA LEU A 153 7.74 -27.21 -7.95
C LEU A 153 6.30 -27.47 -8.38
N ARG A 154 5.95 -28.71 -8.74
CA ARG A 154 4.57 -29.07 -9.11
C ARG A 154 3.56 -28.79 -7.99
N LYS A 155 3.91 -29.08 -6.74
CA LYS A 155 3.06 -28.80 -5.58
C LYS A 155 2.84 -27.29 -5.39
N LEU A 156 3.90 -26.50 -5.51
CA LEU A 156 3.81 -25.03 -5.41
C LEU A 156 3.03 -24.42 -6.58
N GLU A 157 3.21 -24.94 -7.79
CA GLU A 157 2.46 -24.53 -8.98
C GLU A 157 0.97 -24.89 -8.85
N SER A 158 0.66 -26.11 -8.37
CA SER A 158 -0.73 -26.52 -8.11
C SER A 158 -1.41 -25.68 -7.02
N ALA A 159 -0.64 -25.10 -6.11
CA ALA A 159 -1.13 -24.16 -5.10
C ALA A 159 -1.18 -22.71 -5.61
N GLY A 160 -0.81 -22.43 -6.87
CA GLY A 160 -0.81 -21.10 -7.45
C GLY A 160 0.25 -20.16 -6.88
N ILE A 161 1.31 -20.69 -6.27
CA ILE A 161 2.38 -19.90 -5.66
C ILE A 161 3.45 -19.51 -6.67
N ILE A 162 3.73 -20.39 -7.62
CA ILE A 162 4.70 -20.20 -8.70
C ILE A 162 4.09 -20.56 -10.05
N GLU A 163 4.68 -20.05 -11.10
CA GLU A 163 4.51 -20.54 -12.46
C GLU A 163 5.83 -21.13 -12.94
N SER A 164 5.79 -22.35 -13.49
CA SER A 164 6.96 -22.98 -14.09
C SER A 164 6.74 -23.20 -15.58
N ARG A 165 7.76 -22.92 -16.40
CA ARG A 165 7.75 -23.23 -17.84
C ARG A 165 8.94 -24.10 -18.16
N SER A 166 8.66 -25.25 -18.78
CA SER A 166 9.73 -26.08 -19.38
C SER A 166 10.19 -25.41 -20.67
N LEU A 167 11.49 -25.27 -20.84
CA LEU A 167 12.13 -24.90 -22.10
C LEU A 167 12.41 -26.16 -22.92
#